data_b8406013d34490cd460cf71a5fae7b8e
#
_entry.id   b8406013d34490cd460cf71a5fae7b8e
#
_cell.length_a   1.000
_cell.length_b   1.000
_cell.length_c   1.000
_cell.angle_alpha   90.00
_cell.angle_beta   90.00
_cell.angle_gamma   90.00
#
_symmetry.space_group_name_H-M   'P 1'
#
loop_
_entity.id
_entity.type
_entity.pdbx_description
1 polymer ?
#
loop_
_entity_poly.entity_id
_entity_poly.type
_entity_poly.pdbx_seq_one_letter_code
_entity_poly.pdbx_strand_id
1 'polypeptide(L)'
;MPTTSSDLLGQALLDYQQGHHAAALTVQCSAADDEQLPAAYFFRTLLAMPELERQALDESRGRVLDLGAGAGCHSLELQSRGFTDVKAIDQSAGAVQVMQARGVQEVALRDIFAPRPAGERPYDTILMLMNGLGLAGTLEGLDKWLTHARTLLAPDGQILATSSDISYLYEDEDGALVFDLNGPYYGEVEYTFQYKNQAGQPFPWLFIDATLLEDAARQAGYEVDFLDTDESGQYLVRLTLAGSFEADIE
;
A
#
# COMPACT_ATOMS: atom_id res chain seq x y z
N MET A 1 -25.05 -17.38 -2.39
CA MET A 1 -24.82 -16.15 -1.62
C MET A 1 -23.31 -16.06 -1.48
N PRO A 2 -22.64 -15.01 -1.96
CA PRO A 2 -21.22 -14.86 -1.64
C PRO A 2 -21.12 -14.75 -0.12
N THR A 3 -20.33 -15.61 0.50
CA THR A 3 -19.92 -15.46 1.89
C THR A 3 -19.16 -14.15 1.97
N THR A 4 -19.73 -13.14 2.62
CA THR A 4 -19.00 -11.92 2.96
C THR A 4 -17.79 -12.35 3.79
N SER A 5 -16.59 -12.24 3.23
CA SER A 5 -15.35 -12.40 3.97
C SER A 5 -15.45 -11.49 5.20
N SER A 6 -15.18 -12.05 6.39
CA SER A 6 -15.22 -11.24 7.62
C SER A 6 -14.12 -10.18 7.54
N ASP A 7 -14.49 -8.92 7.72
CA ASP A 7 -13.57 -7.78 7.77
C ASP A 7 -12.79 -7.79 9.10
N LEU A 8 -11.79 -8.69 9.20
CA LEU A 8 -11.03 -8.87 10.45
C LEU A 8 -10.12 -7.70 10.76
N LEU A 9 -9.53 -7.08 9.73
CA LEU A 9 -8.78 -5.84 9.91
C LEU A 9 -9.68 -4.75 10.49
N GLY A 10 -10.82 -4.50 9.86
CA GLY A 10 -11.76 -3.50 10.34
C GLY A 10 -12.26 -3.77 11.76
N GLN A 11 -12.49 -5.04 12.13
CA GLN A 11 -12.87 -5.40 13.50
C GLN A 11 -11.76 -5.06 14.50
N ALA A 12 -10.49 -5.37 14.19
CA ALA A 12 -9.36 -5.05 15.06
C ALA A 12 -9.18 -3.53 15.23
N LEU A 13 -9.32 -2.78 14.14
CA LEU A 13 -9.22 -1.32 14.16
C LEU A 13 -10.38 -0.69 14.98
N LEU A 14 -11.60 -1.18 14.82
CA LEU A 14 -12.76 -0.71 15.60
C LEU A 14 -12.60 -1.00 17.09
N ASP A 15 -12.15 -2.21 17.45
CA ASP A 15 -11.89 -2.57 18.83
C ASP A 15 -10.82 -1.67 19.46
N TYR A 16 -9.73 -1.40 18.74
CA TYR A 16 -8.69 -0.47 19.21
C TYR A 16 -9.25 0.94 19.40
N GLN A 17 -10.02 1.45 18.46
CA GLN A 17 -10.67 2.76 18.54
C GLN A 17 -11.61 2.86 19.74
N GLN A 18 -12.22 1.74 20.16
CA GLN A 18 -13.12 1.66 21.33
C GLN A 18 -12.37 1.47 22.66
N GLY A 19 -11.03 1.49 22.66
CA GLY A 19 -10.21 1.40 23.86
C GLY A 19 -9.66 0.00 24.16
N HIS A 20 -9.86 -1.00 23.29
CA HIS A 20 -9.23 -2.31 23.41
C HIS A 20 -7.78 -2.27 22.86
N HIS A 21 -6.90 -1.56 23.59
CA HIS A 21 -5.54 -1.26 23.12
C HIS A 21 -4.61 -2.47 22.92
N ALA A 22 -5.01 -3.64 23.38
CA ALA A 22 -4.33 -4.91 23.12
C ALA A 22 -4.80 -5.60 21.83
N ALA A 23 -5.69 -4.97 21.03
CA ALA A 23 -6.14 -5.54 19.76
C ALA A 23 -4.95 -5.74 18.81
N ALA A 24 -4.76 -6.98 18.35
CA ALA A 24 -3.73 -7.36 17.39
C ALA A 24 -4.29 -8.43 16.45
N LEU A 25 -3.93 -8.34 15.19
CA LEU A 25 -4.15 -9.40 14.20
C LEU A 25 -2.99 -10.40 14.27
N THR A 26 -3.26 -11.68 14.07
CA THR A 26 -2.22 -12.59 13.62
C THR A 26 -2.22 -12.59 12.10
N VAL A 27 -1.08 -12.29 11.51
CA VAL A 27 -0.85 -12.36 10.06
C VAL A 27 -0.10 -13.66 9.78
N GLN A 28 -0.77 -14.58 9.12
CA GLN A 28 -0.13 -15.79 8.60
C GLN A 28 0.39 -15.47 7.20
N CYS A 29 1.64 -15.84 6.93
CA CYS A 29 2.31 -15.65 5.65
C CYS A 29 2.76 -17.00 5.09
N SER A 30 2.54 -17.24 3.80
CA SER A 30 2.99 -18.49 3.16
C SER A 30 4.51 -18.64 3.09
N ALA A 31 5.27 -17.54 3.23
CA ALA A 31 6.72 -17.52 3.10
C ALA A 31 7.48 -17.26 4.42
N ALA A 32 6.79 -16.98 5.52
CA ALA A 32 7.40 -16.61 6.80
C ALA A 32 6.56 -17.12 7.98
N ASP A 33 7.13 -17.05 9.18
CA ASP A 33 6.40 -17.35 10.42
C ASP A 33 5.25 -16.38 10.67
N ASP A 34 4.25 -16.85 11.43
CA ASP A 34 3.11 -16.04 11.84
C ASP A 34 3.56 -14.81 12.64
N GLU A 35 3.05 -13.64 12.30
CA GLU A 35 3.40 -12.38 12.96
C GLU A 35 2.20 -11.76 13.66
N GLN A 36 2.44 -11.09 14.81
CA GLN A 36 1.44 -10.26 15.48
C GLN A 36 1.51 -8.84 14.94
N LEU A 37 0.42 -8.37 14.34
CA LEU A 37 0.27 -7.00 13.86
C LEU A 37 -0.65 -6.23 14.83
N PRO A 38 -0.09 -5.44 15.77
CA PRO A 38 -0.90 -4.64 16.68
C PRO A 38 -1.75 -3.62 15.93
N ALA A 39 -3.04 -3.52 16.24
CA ALA A 39 -3.91 -2.51 15.64
C ALA A 39 -3.39 -1.07 15.90
N ALA A 40 -2.69 -0.86 17.02
CA ALA A 40 -1.99 0.40 17.34
C ALA A 40 -1.10 0.90 16.20
N TYR A 41 -0.52 -0.01 15.41
CA TYR A 41 0.36 0.32 14.28
C TYR A 41 -0.34 1.21 13.23
N PHE A 42 -1.64 1.05 13.05
CA PHE A 42 -2.43 1.86 12.13
C PHE A 42 -2.83 3.24 12.70
N PHE A 43 -2.59 3.46 14.01
CA PHE A 43 -2.96 4.70 14.71
C PHE A 43 -1.75 5.59 15.03
N ARG A 44 -0.60 5.30 14.46
CA ARG A 44 0.65 6.04 14.70
C ARG A 44 0.48 7.53 14.44
N THR A 45 1.23 8.30 15.19
CA THR A 45 1.50 9.71 14.90
C THR A 45 2.81 9.84 14.13
N LEU A 46 3.10 11.00 13.58
CA LEU A 46 4.34 11.28 12.83
C LEU A 46 5.61 10.79 13.55
N LEU A 47 5.70 10.99 14.87
CA LEU A 47 6.87 10.60 15.66
C LEU A 47 7.11 9.09 15.73
N ALA A 48 6.06 8.29 15.52
CA ALA A 48 6.11 6.84 15.54
C ALA A 48 6.12 6.23 14.12
N MET A 49 6.06 7.04 13.06
CA MET A 49 6.15 6.57 11.68
C MET A 49 7.62 6.28 11.34
N PRO A 50 7.90 5.20 10.58
CA PRO A 50 9.20 4.96 9.96
C PRO A 50 9.66 6.13 9.09
N GLU A 51 10.98 6.24 8.87
CA GLU A 51 11.58 7.35 8.09
C GLU A 51 11.01 7.41 6.68
N LEU A 52 10.90 6.27 5.99
CA LEU A 52 10.38 6.21 4.63
C LEU A 52 8.95 6.74 4.51
N GLU A 53 8.10 6.49 5.53
CA GLU A 53 6.75 7.04 5.56
C GLU A 53 6.76 8.56 5.78
N ARG A 54 7.63 9.05 6.68
CA ARG A 54 7.80 10.49 6.91
C ARG A 54 8.28 11.21 5.66
N GLN A 55 9.26 10.63 4.98
CA GLN A 55 9.77 11.17 3.72
C GLN A 55 8.69 11.19 2.63
N ALA A 56 7.89 10.13 2.50
CA ALA A 56 6.77 10.13 1.56
C ALA A 56 5.75 11.24 1.84
N LEU A 57 5.47 11.51 3.12
CA LEU A 57 4.61 12.62 3.52
C LEU A 57 5.24 14.00 3.23
N ASP A 58 6.57 14.14 3.35
CA ASP A 58 7.31 15.36 3.03
C ASP A 58 7.33 15.62 1.51
N GLU A 59 7.39 14.56 0.71
CA GLU A 59 7.36 14.61 -0.76
C GLU A 59 5.94 14.75 -1.33
N SER A 60 4.90 14.62 -0.50
CA SER A 60 3.50 14.75 -0.92
C SER A 60 3.16 16.18 -1.33
N ARG A 61 2.32 16.33 -2.37
CA ARG A 61 1.88 17.63 -2.88
C ARG A 61 0.48 17.59 -3.45
N GLY A 62 -0.15 18.75 -3.50
CA GLY A 62 -1.43 18.96 -4.16
C GLY A 62 -2.57 18.11 -3.60
N ARG A 63 -3.38 17.56 -4.49
CA ARG A 63 -4.45 16.62 -4.16
C ARG A 63 -3.92 15.23 -3.94
N VAL A 64 -4.20 14.65 -2.77
CA VAL A 64 -3.62 13.35 -2.36
C VAL A 64 -4.70 12.27 -2.31
N LEU A 65 -4.36 11.08 -2.84
CA LEU A 65 -5.12 9.84 -2.67
C LEU A 65 -4.30 8.86 -1.82
N ASP A 66 -4.81 8.52 -0.64
CA ASP A 66 -4.21 7.55 0.28
C ASP A 66 -4.91 6.19 0.08
N LEU A 67 -4.19 5.22 -0.51
CA LEU A 67 -4.69 3.91 -0.89
C LEU A 67 -4.44 2.88 0.21
N GLY A 68 -5.49 2.14 0.63
CA GLY A 68 -5.38 1.20 1.72
C GLY A 68 -5.10 1.90 3.05
N ALA A 69 -5.76 3.03 3.29
CA ALA A 69 -5.42 3.97 4.33
C ALA A 69 -5.59 3.45 5.78
N GLY A 70 -6.20 2.27 5.98
CA GLY A 70 -6.37 1.63 7.28
C GLY A 70 -7.10 2.52 8.28
N ALA A 71 -6.42 2.95 9.35
CA ALA A 71 -7.00 3.90 10.31
C ALA A 71 -6.75 5.37 9.95
N GLY A 72 -6.15 5.67 8.78
CA GLY A 72 -5.96 7.02 8.25
C GLY A 72 -4.83 7.82 8.89
N CYS A 73 -3.77 7.16 9.38
CA CYS A 73 -2.67 7.86 10.05
C CYS A 73 -1.95 8.84 9.11
N HIS A 74 -1.68 8.46 7.87
CA HIS A 74 -1.03 9.33 6.87
C HIS A 74 -1.97 10.46 6.43
N SER A 75 -3.23 10.15 6.13
CA SER A 75 -4.24 11.16 5.78
C SER A 75 -4.42 12.21 6.85
N LEU A 76 -4.48 11.82 8.14
CA LEU A 76 -4.58 12.74 9.26
C LEU A 76 -3.34 13.61 9.42
N GLU A 77 -2.15 13.04 9.23
CA GLU A 77 -0.90 13.79 9.26
C GLU A 77 -0.86 14.84 8.15
N LEU A 78 -1.22 14.48 6.90
CA LEU A 78 -1.30 15.44 5.80
C LEU A 78 -2.32 16.56 6.10
N GLN A 79 -3.49 16.25 6.65
CA GLN A 79 -4.46 17.26 7.08
C GLN A 79 -3.87 18.19 8.14
N SER A 80 -3.10 17.66 9.11
CA SER A 80 -2.44 18.46 10.15
C SER A 80 -1.40 19.43 9.58
N ARG A 81 -0.77 19.08 8.45
CA ARG A 81 0.18 19.91 7.68
C ARG A 81 -0.51 20.94 6.79
N GLY A 82 -1.85 20.98 6.78
CA GLY A 82 -2.62 21.95 6.01
C GLY A 82 -3.05 21.49 4.61
N PHE A 83 -2.89 20.21 4.26
CA PHE A 83 -3.48 19.67 3.04
C PHE A 83 -5.00 19.65 3.18
N THR A 84 -5.68 20.32 2.26
CA THR A 84 -7.16 20.47 2.27
C THR A 84 -7.87 19.53 1.31
N ASP A 85 -7.14 18.76 0.52
CA ASP A 85 -7.69 17.87 -0.52
C ASP A 85 -7.01 16.49 -0.40
N VAL A 86 -7.32 15.78 0.68
CA VAL A 86 -6.82 14.43 0.96
C VAL A 86 -7.99 13.48 0.98
N LYS A 87 -7.97 12.49 0.09
CA LYS A 87 -8.95 11.41 0.04
C LYS A 87 -8.31 10.11 0.47
N ALA A 88 -8.91 9.44 1.45
CA ALA A 88 -8.53 8.11 1.90
C ALA A 88 -9.50 7.07 1.38
N ILE A 89 -8.99 5.96 0.86
CA ILE A 89 -9.83 4.82 0.47
C ILE A 89 -9.32 3.54 1.11
N ASP A 90 -10.26 2.67 1.44
CA ASP A 90 -9.98 1.32 1.93
C ASP A 90 -11.11 0.38 1.51
N GLN A 91 -10.82 -0.91 1.35
CA GLN A 91 -11.85 -1.93 1.10
C GLN A 91 -12.48 -2.48 2.38
N SER A 92 -11.90 -2.18 3.56
CA SER A 92 -12.43 -2.51 4.87
C SER A 92 -13.49 -1.50 5.31
N ALA A 93 -14.72 -1.96 5.52
CA ALA A 93 -15.78 -1.12 6.04
C ALA A 93 -15.49 -0.61 7.47
N GLY A 94 -14.81 -1.42 8.28
CA GLY A 94 -14.38 -1.03 9.62
C GLY A 94 -13.29 0.04 9.60
N ALA A 95 -12.31 -0.06 8.69
CA ALA A 95 -11.30 0.96 8.48
C ALA A 95 -11.94 2.31 8.08
N VAL A 96 -12.90 2.28 7.14
CA VAL A 96 -13.66 3.48 6.74
C VAL A 96 -14.37 4.12 7.94
N GLN A 97 -15.04 3.33 8.78
CA GLN A 97 -15.71 3.83 9.99
C GLN A 97 -14.71 4.47 10.97
N VAL A 98 -13.55 3.83 11.16
CA VAL A 98 -12.49 4.36 12.04
C VAL A 98 -11.94 5.67 11.49
N MET A 99 -11.62 5.75 10.19
CA MET A 99 -11.14 6.99 9.57
C MET A 99 -12.14 8.14 9.75
N GLN A 100 -13.43 7.89 9.53
CA GLN A 100 -14.49 8.88 9.73
C GLN A 100 -14.56 9.33 11.20
N ALA A 101 -14.52 8.39 12.15
CA ALA A 101 -14.55 8.70 13.59
C ALA A 101 -13.31 9.48 14.04
N ARG A 102 -12.17 9.30 13.39
CA ARG A 102 -10.92 10.02 13.64
C ARG A 102 -10.86 11.41 12.99
N GLY A 103 -11.78 11.73 12.08
CA GLY A 103 -11.85 13.04 11.43
C GLY A 103 -11.09 13.14 10.10
N VAL A 104 -10.85 12.02 9.41
CA VAL A 104 -10.41 12.08 8.00
C VAL A 104 -11.55 12.67 7.18
N GLN A 105 -11.26 13.73 6.43
CA GLN A 105 -12.30 14.58 5.81
C GLN A 105 -13.00 13.91 4.64
N GLU A 106 -12.27 13.25 3.76
CA GLU A 106 -12.83 12.54 2.61
C GLU A 106 -12.43 11.07 2.64
N VAL A 107 -13.40 10.19 2.90
CA VAL A 107 -13.20 8.74 3.05
C VAL A 107 -14.17 8.00 2.14
N ALA A 108 -13.70 6.94 1.47
CA ALA A 108 -14.56 6.07 0.68
C ALA A 108 -14.23 4.58 0.88
N LEU A 109 -15.28 3.75 0.98
CA LEU A 109 -15.18 2.31 0.87
C LEU A 109 -14.98 1.96 -0.61
N ARG A 110 -13.74 1.57 -0.97
CA ARG A 110 -13.39 1.41 -2.38
C ARG A 110 -12.18 0.50 -2.55
N ASP A 111 -12.23 -0.32 -3.58
CA ASP A 111 -11.11 -1.10 -4.07
C ASP A 111 -10.10 -0.21 -4.83
N ILE A 112 -8.79 -0.53 -4.75
CA ILE A 112 -7.73 0.22 -5.45
C ILE A 112 -7.86 0.16 -6.98
N PHE A 113 -8.49 -0.89 -7.51
CA PHE A 113 -8.74 -1.07 -8.95
C PHE A 113 -10.04 -0.41 -9.41
N ALA A 114 -10.84 0.14 -8.49
CA ALA A 114 -12.08 0.80 -8.87
C ALA A 114 -11.83 2.05 -9.72
N PRO A 115 -12.57 2.24 -10.83
CA PRO A 115 -12.38 3.39 -11.69
C PRO A 115 -12.66 4.69 -10.93
N ARG A 116 -11.92 5.75 -11.27
CA ARG A 116 -12.19 7.09 -10.72
C ARG A 116 -13.62 7.51 -11.05
N PRO A 117 -14.42 7.97 -10.07
CA PRO A 117 -15.77 8.43 -10.32
C PRO A 117 -15.84 9.54 -11.37
N ALA A 118 -16.90 9.55 -12.16
CA ALA A 118 -17.10 10.57 -13.18
C ALA A 118 -17.13 11.97 -12.53
N GLY A 119 -16.35 12.90 -13.09
CA GLY A 119 -16.23 14.27 -12.57
C GLY A 119 -15.26 14.44 -11.41
N GLU A 120 -14.72 13.38 -10.85
CA GLU A 120 -13.65 13.47 -9.86
C GLU A 120 -12.35 13.91 -10.53
N ARG A 121 -11.68 14.93 -9.96
CA ARG A 121 -10.39 15.43 -10.47
C ARG A 121 -9.29 14.38 -10.27
N PRO A 122 -8.26 14.33 -11.14
CA PRO A 122 -7.08 13.50 -10.92
C PRO A 122 -6.29 13.95 -9.70
N TYR A 123 -5.33 13.12 -9.27
CA TYR A 123 -4.53 13.32 -8.06
C TYR A 123 -3.10 13.74 -8.41
N ASP A 124 -2.57 14.67 -7.62
CA ASP A 124 -1.17 15.11 -7.73
C ASP A 124 -0.23 14.16 -7.00
N THR A 125 -0.72 13.48 -5.96
CA THR A 125 0.02 12.43 -5.24
C THR A 125 -0.91 11.25 -4.95
N ILE A 126 -0.42 10.04 -5.20
CA ILE A 126 -1.02 8.78 -4.73
C ILE A 126 -0.05 8.16 -3.73
N LEU A 127 -0.53 7.81 -2.54
CA LEU A 127 0.24 7.12 -1.50
C LEU A 127 -0.11 5.63 -1.47
N MET A 128 0.92 4.79 -1.43
CA MET A 128 0.85 3.35 -1.16
C MET A 128 1.94 2.97 -0.16
N LEU A 129 1.74 3.30 1.09
CA LEU A 129 2.72 3.13 2.16
C LEU A 129 2.50 1.84 2.96
N MET A 130 3.43 1.48 3.85
CA MET A 130 3.40 0.22 4.63
C MET A 130 3.44 -1.03 3.73
N ASN A 131 4.45 -1.13 2.86
CA ASN A 131 4.49 -2.13 1.80
C ASN A 131 3.23 -2.09 0.91
N GLY A 132 2.76 -0.88 0.62
CA GLY A 132 1.48 -0.65 -0.06
C GLY A 132 1.41 -1.21 -1.47
N LEU A 133 2.54 -1.44 -2.17
CA LEU A 133 2.55 -2.15 -3.46
C LEU A 133 2.01 -3.58 -3.32
N GLY A 134 2.05 -4.15 -2.11
CA GLY A 134 1.45 -5.44 -1.81
C GLY A 134 -0.06 -5.53 -2.08
N LEU A 135 -0.78 -4.42 -2.06
CA LEU A 135 -2.19 -4.35 -2.44
C LEU A 135 -2.47 -4.81 -3.88
N ALA A 136 -1.46 -4.80 -4.74
CA ALA A 136 -1.56 -5.34 -6.10
C ALA A 136 -1.69 -6.88 -6.12
N GLY A 137 -1.23 -7.55 -5.07
CA GLY A 137 -1.37 -8.99 -4.83
C GLY A 137 -0.37 -9.85 -5.60
N THR A 138 -0.20 -9.63 -6.89
CA THR A 138 0.67 -10.40 -7.79
C THR A 138 1.36 -9.49 -8.80
N LEU A 139 2.35 -9.99 -9.54
CA LEU A 139 2.98 -9.25 -10.65
C LEU A 139 1.95 -8.87 -11.73
N GLU A 140 1.04 -9.79 -12.07
CA GLU A 140 -0.07 -9.48 -13.00
C GLU A 140 -0.99 -8.38 -12.44
N GLY A 141 -1.24 -8.42 -11.13
CA GLY A 141 -2.00 -7.38 -10.43
C GLY A 141 -1.27 -6.04 -10.44
N LEU A 142 0.05 -6.03 -10.28
CA LEU A 142 0.87 -4.83 -10.37
C LEU A 142 0.80 -4.18 -11.75
N ASP A 143 0.94 -4.95 -12.82
CA ASP A 143 0.82 -4.45 -14.20
C ASP A 143 -0.55 -3.80 -14.45
N LYS A 144 -1.61 -4.45 -13.99
CA LYS A 144 -2.96 -3.92 -14.07
C LYS A 144 -3.11 -2.63 -13.27
N TRP A 145 -2.53 -2.62 -12.05
CA TRP A 145 -2.62 -1.47 -11.17
C TRP A 145 -1.83 -0.27 -11.72
N LEU A 146 -0.60 -0.47 -12.19
CA LEU A 146 0.21 0.58 -12.83
C LEU A 146 -0.52 1.19 -14.04
N THR A 147 -1.12 0.34 -14.88
CA THR A 147 -1.93 0.82 -16.01
C THR A 147 -3.15 1.62 -15.53
N HIS A 148 -3.84 1.15 -14.49
CA HIS A 148 -4.99 1.83 -13.90
C HIS A 148 -4.62 3.16 -13.27
N ALA A 149 -3.54 3.21 -12.50
CA ALA A 149 -3.08 4.40 -11.77
C ALA A 149 -2.81 5.60 -12.69
N ARG A 150 -2.42 5.37 -13.95
CA ARG A 150 -2.30 6.44 -14.97
C ARG A 150 -3.61 7.22 -15.16
N THR A 151 -4.76 6.57 -14.99
CA THR A 151 -6.07 7.21 -15.11
C THR A 151 -6.45 8.03 -13.87
N LEU A 152 -5.76 7.80 -12.76
CA LEU A 152 -5.96 8.49 -11.49
C LEU A 152 -5.07 9.72 -11.35
N LEU A 153 -3.87 9.69 -11.93
CA LEU A 153 -2.87 10.74 -11.82
C LEU A 153 -3.20 11.99 -12.66
N ALA A 154 -2.87 13.15 -12.11
CA ALA A 154 -2.70 14.38 -12.87
C ALA A 154 -1.49 14.25 -13.82
N PRO A 155 -1.38 15.10 -14.87
CA PRO A 155 -0.26 15.03 -15.81
C PRO A 155 1.12 15.07 -15.14
N ASP A 156 1.31 15.91 -14.13
CA ASP A 156 2.54 16.01 -13.34
C ASP A 156 2.44 15.27 -12.00
N GLY A 157 1.50 14.34 -11.88
CA GLY A 157 1.25 13.59 -10.66
C GLY A 157 2.32 12.54 -10.38
N GLN A 158 2.39 12.11 -9.14
CA GLN A 158 3.34 11.11 -8.65
C GLN A 158 2.65 10.01 -7.82
N ILE A 159 3.26 8.84 -7.81
CA ILE A 159 2.96 7.77 -6.86
C ILE A 159 4.14 7.67 -5.92
N LEU A 160 3.89 7.68 -4.62
CA LEU A 160 4.87 7.42 -3.57
C LEU A 160 4.48 6.09 -2.93
N ALA A 161 5.32 5.08 -3.11
CA ALA A 161 5.01 3.73 -2.69
C ALA A 161 6.18 3.07 -1.98
N THR A 162 5.87 2.15 -1.06
CA THR A 162 6.89 1.32 -0.41
C THR A 162 6.69 -0.16 -0.74
N SER A 163 7.80 -0.88 -0.85
CA SER A 163 7.87 -2.33 -0.88
C SER A 163 9.18 -2.81 -0.28
N SER A 164 9.37 -4.11 -0.22
CA SER A 164 10.58 -4.75 0.31
C SER A 164 10.99 -5.90 -0.59
N ASP A 165 12.29 -6.16 -0.67
CA ASP A 165 12.80 -7.43 -1.19
C ASP A 165 12.83 -8.45 -0.04
N ILE A 166 12.11 -9.56 -0.22
CA ILE A 166 12.06 -10.67 0.75
C ILE A 166 12.89 -11.88 0.31
N SER A 167 13.81 -11.71 -0.64
CA SER A 167 14.66 -12.79 -1.14
C SER A 167 15.45 -13.49 -0.02
N TYR A 168 15.82 -12.76 1.03
CA TYR A 168 16.52 -13.29 2.20
C TYR A 168 15.78 -14.45 2.90
N LEU A 169 14.46 -14.55 2.76
CA LEU A 169 13.67 -15.68 3.30
C LEU A 169 13.95 -17.01 2.56
N TYR A 170 14.61 -16.95 1.43
CA TYR A 170 14.92 -18.08 0.55
C TYR A 170 16.42 -18.37 0.50
N GLU A 171 17.21 -17.81 1.43
CA GLU A 171 18.63 -18.15 1.59
C GLU A 171 18.79 -19.47 2.32
N ASP A 172 19.66 -20.35 1.81
CA ASP A 172 20.07 -21.58 2.49
C ASP A 172 21.16 -21.29 3.56
N GLU A 173 21.63 -22.34 4.25
CA GLU A 173 22.66 -22.24 5.29
C GLU A 173 24.01 -21.69 4.77
N ASP A 174 24.26 -21.78 3.47
CA ASP A 174 25.47 -21.29 2.80
C ASP A 174 25.26 -19.87 2.19
N GLY A 175 24.08 -19.29 2.34
CA GLY A 175 23.72 -17.96 1.81
C GLY A 175 23.37 -17.98 0.32
N ALA A 176 23.11 -19.13 -0.27
CA ALA A 176 22.66 -19.24 -1.64
C ALA A 176 21.12 -19.10 -1.73
N LEU A 177 20.64 -18.33 -2.72
CA LEU A 177 19.21 -18.17 -2.96
C LEU A 177 18.64 -19.41 -3.65
N VAL A 178 17.60 -20.01 -3.06
CA VAL A 178 16.94 -21.23 -3.58
C VAL A 178 15.49 -20.90 -3.93
N PHE A 179 15.20 -20.65 -5.19
CA PHE A 179 13.86 -20.39 -5.71
C PHE A 179 13.35 -21.55 -6.57
N ASP A 180 12.05 -21.81 -6.53
CA ASP A 180 11.39 -22.64 -7.55
C ASP A 180 11.21 -21.81 -8.84
N LEU A 181 12.07 -22.05 -9.81
CA LEU A 181 12.02 -21.35 -11.10
C LEU A 181 10.77 -21.66 -11.94
N ASN A 182 9.98 -22.67 -11.58
CA ASN A 182 8.71 -22.99 -12.22
C ASN A 182 7.49 -22.50 -11.41
N GLY A 183 7.73 -21.95 -10.23
CA GLY A 183 6.71 -21.38 -9.35
C GLY A 183 6.39 -19.92 -9.66
N PRO A 184 5.51 -19.30 -8.88
CA PRO A 184 5.28 -17.86 -8.94
C PRO A 184 6.56 -17.09 -8.53
N TYR A 185 6.56 -15.80 -8.76
CA TYR A 185 7.62 -14.93 -8.26
C TYR A 185 7.72 -15.06 -6.72
N TYR A 186 8.93 -15.13 -6.17
CA TYR A 186 9.16 -15.40 -4.75
C TYR A 186 8.50 -14.40 -3.80
N GLY A 187 8.26 -13.18 -4.27
CA GLY A 187 7.57 -12.13 -3.51
C GLY A 187 6.04 -12.16 -3.62
N GLU A 188 5.45 -13.06 -4.41
CA GLU A 188 4.01 -13.33 -4.40
C GLU A 188 3.68 -14.27 -3.25
N VAL A 189 3.20 -13.72 -2.15
CA VAL A 189 2.85 -14.50 -0.96
C VAL A 189 1.35 -14.51 -0.72
N GLU A 190 0.89 -15.44 0.08
CA GLU A 190 -0.49 -15.50 0.55
C GLU A 190 -0.55 -15.09 2.01
N TYR A 191 -1.41 -14.12 2.33
CA TYR A 191 -1.71 -13.69 3.68
C TYR A 191 -3.06 -14.23 4.14
N THR A 192 -3.14 -14.61 5.42
CA THR A 192 -4.40 -14.86 6.11
C THR A 192 -4.42 -14.10 7.41
N PHE A 193 -5.42 -13.25 7.60
CA PHE A 193 -5.63 -12.58 8.87
C PHE A 193 -6.41 -13.46 9.83
N GLN A 194 -5.95 -13.50 11.08
CA GLN A 194 -6.73 -14.05 12.18
C GLN A 194 -6.97 -12.96 13.23
N TYR A 195 -8.17 -12.89 13.74
CA TYR A 195 -8.52 -11.97 14.82
C TYR A 195 -9.46 -12.64 15.81
N LYS A 196 -9.08 -12.63 17.09
CA LYS A 196 -9.79 -13.40 18.14
C LYS A 196 -9.85 -14.88 17.73
N ASN A 197 -11.05 -15.45 17.62
CA ASN A 197 -11.27 -16.86 17.26
C ASN A 197 -11.72 -17.02 15.79
N GLN A 198 -11.45 -16.04 14.94
CA GLN A 198 -11.85 -16.06 13.53
C GLN A 198 -10.63 -16.04 12.63
N ALA A 199 -10.65 -16.84 11.58
CA ALA A 199 -9.70 -16.78 10.47
C ALA A 199 -10.40 -16.23 9.22
N GLY A 200 -9.73 -15.35 8.52
CA GLY A 200 -10.18 -14.80 7.23
C GLY A 200 -9.96 -15.77 6.08
N GLN A 201 -10.33 -15.34 4.89
CA GLN A 201 -9.94 -16.04 3.67
C GLN A 201 -8.51 -15.63 3.31
N PRO A 202 -7.70 -16.54 2.77
CA PRO A 202 -6.41 -16.18 2.20
C PRO A 202 -6.55 -15.13 1.09
N PHE A 203 -5.58 -14.23 1.00
CA PHE A 203 -5.50 -13.22 -0.06
C PHE A 203 -4.05 -13.00 -0.50
N PRO A 204 -3.81 -12.69 -1.79
CA PRO A 204 -2.47 -12.48 -2.29
C PRO A 204 -1.91 -11.14 -1.79
N TRP A 205 -0.60 -11.10 -1.54
CA TRP A 205 0.17 -9.91 -1.18
C TRP A 205 1.50 -9.94 -1.92
N LEU A 206 1.90 -8.81 -2.49
CA LEU A 206 3.12 -8.70 -3.28
C LEU A 206 4.21 -7.96 -2.50
N PHE A 207 5.34 -8.60 -2.34
CA PHE A 207 6.62 -7.97 -2.09
C PHE A 207 7.41 -7.96 -3.39
N ILE A 208 7.90 -6.82 -3.84
CA ILE A 208 8.61 -6.73 -5.10
C ILE A 208 9.97 -6.09 -4.89
N ASP A 209 11.03 -6.71 -5.44
CA ASP A 209 12.36 -6.12 -5.47
C ASP A 209 12.42 -4.87 -6.36
N ALA A 210 13.40 -4.01 -6.10
CA ALA A 210 13.52 -2.73 -6.78
C ALA A 210 13.75 -2.87 -8.29
N THR A 211 14.51 -3.89 -8.71
CA THR A 211 14.85 -4.10 -10.14
C THR A 211 13.61 -4.49 -10.93
N LEU A 212 12.85 -5.45 -10.44
CA LEU A 212 11.64 -5.92 -11.11
C LEU A 212 10.55 -4.84 -11.12
N LEU A 213 10.43 -4.05 -10.01
CA LEU A 213 9.53 -2.91 -9.99
C LEU A 213 9.91 -1.86 -11.03
N GLU A 214 11.21 -1.54 -11.15
CA GLU A 214 11.70 -0.56 -12.14
C GLU A 214 11.34 -0.99 -13.56
N ASP A 215 11.55 -2.25 -13.89
CA ASP A 215 11.22 -2.81 -15.20
C ASP A 215 9.72 -2.75 -15.48
N ALA A 216 8.88 -3.20 -14.53
CA ALA A 216 7.42 -3.16 -14.67
C ALA A 216 6.88 -1.72 -14.80
N ALA A 217 7.36 -0.81 -13.98
CA ALA A 217 6.94 0.59 -13.99
C ALA A 217 7.34 1.29 -15.31
N ARG A 218 8.57 1.07 -15.79
CA ARG A 218 9.03 1.62 -17.08
C ARG A 218 8.22 1.07 -18.25
N GLN A 219 7.93 -0.23 -18.27
CA GLN A 219 7.05 -0.83 -19.27
C GLN A 219 5.64 -0.23 -19.25
N ALA A 220 5.13 0.11 -18.06
CA ALA A 220 3.84 0.78 -17.90
C ALA A 220 3.91 2.29 -18.21
N GLY A 221 5.08 2.85 -18.59
CA GLY A 221 5.27 4.23 -19.00
C GLY A 221 5.46 5.20 -17.84
N TYR A 222 6.18 4.77 -16.80
CA TYR A 222 6.62 5.61 -15.70
C TYR A 222 8.12 5.85 -15.74
N GLU A 223 8.55 7.00 -15.24
CA GLU A 223 9.89 7.23 -14.72
C GLU A 223 9.94 6.78 -13.28
N VAL A 224 11.07 6.20 -12.86
CA VAL A 224 11.25 5.59 -11.54
C VAL A 224 12.41 6.26 -10.82
N ASP A 225 12.15 6.71 -9.60
CA ASP A 225 13.14 7.34 -8.73
C ASP A 225 13.07 6.68 -7.33
N PHE A 226 14.10 5.92 -6.96
CA PHE A 226 14.21 5.34 -5.62
C PHE A 226 14.74 6.42 -4.68
N LEU A 227 13.88 6.87 -3.77
CA LEU A 227 14.16 8.01 -2.89
C LEU A 227 15.04 7.61 -1.70
N ASP A 228 14.77 6.44 -1.12
CA ASP A 228 15.51 5.93 0.04
C ASP A 228 15.28 4.43 0.25
N THR A 229 16.16 3.80 1.05
CA THR A 229 16.05 2.39 1.47
C THR A 229 16.49 2.29 2.92
N ASP A 230 15.69 1.64 3.76
CA ASP A 230 16.02 1.44 5.16
C ASP A 230 16.91 0.20 5.39
N GLU A 231 17.35 0.02 6.64
CA GLU A 231 18.24 -1.09 7.04
C GLU A 231 17.58 -2.47 6.87
N SER A 232 16.26 -2.55 6.78
CA SER A 232 15.52 -3.81 6.56
C SER A 232 15.35 -4.17 5.08
N GLY A 233 15.84 -3.31 4.17
CA GLY A 233 15.66 -3.48 2.73
C GLY A 233 14.29 -3.01 2.21
N GLN A 234 13.48 -2.37 3.05
CA GLN A 234 12.30 -1.66 2.58
C GLN A 234 12.74 -0.39 1.85
N TYR A 235 12.13 -0.09 0.71
CA TYR A 235 12.45 1.08 -0.06
C TYR A 235 11.21 1.96 -0.30
N LEU A 236 11.47 3.26 -0.51
CA LEU A 236 10.50 4.25 -0.97
C LEU A 236 10.81 4.59 -2.42
N VAL A 237 9.82 4.49 -3.28
CA VAL A 237 9.90 4.81 -4.69
C VAL A 237 8.91 5.91 -5.07
N ARG A 238 9.35 6.79 -5.96
CA ARG A 238 8.51 7.73 -6.69
C ARG A 238 8.35 7.27 -8.12
N LEU A 239 7.10 7.16 -8.59
CA LEU A 239 6.77 6.91 -9.98
C LEU A 239 6.08 8.16 -10.54
N THR A 240 6.56 8.67 -11.67
CA THR A 240 5.95 9.79 -12.40
C THR A 240 5.66 9.36 -13.83
N LEU A 241 4.65 9.94 -14.47
CA LEU A 241 4.37 9.61 -15.86
C LEU A 241 5.55 10.05 -16.74
N ALA A 242 6.11 9.12 -17.51
CA ALA A 242 7.10 9.46 -18.50
C ALA A 242 6.50 10.50 -19.46
N GLY A 243 7.19 11.59 -19.67
CA GLY A 243 6.76 12.62 -20.61
C GLY A 243 6.48 11.99 -21.97
N SER A 244 5.35 12.33 -22.59
CA SER A 244 5.19 12.03 -24.01
C SER A 244 6.35 12.68 -24.73
N PHE A 245 7.25 11.88 -25.32
CA PHE A 245 8.15 12.40 -26.34
C PHE A 245 7.25 13.06 -27.38
N GLU A 246 7.21 14.40 -27.40
CA GLU A 246 6.80 15.08 -28.60
C GLU A 246 7.77 14.58 -29.67
N ALA A 247 7.26 13.75 -30.55
CA ALA A 247 7.99 13.40 -31.77
C ALA A 247 8.17 14.73 -32.50
N ASP A 248 9.37 15.31 -32.41
CA ASP A 248 9.80 16.36 -33.31
C ASP A 248 9.69 15.79 -34.73
N ILE A 249 8.58 16.09 -35.38
CA ILE A 249 8.41 15.89 -36.81
C ILE A 249 9.08 17.11 -37.45
N GLU A 250 10.36 16.96 -37.81
CA GLU A 250 10.99 17.81 -38.84
C GLU A 250 10.45 17.49 -40.24
#